data_e9b834011b55f67dbb407f5ac6386c11
#
_entry.id   e9b834011b55f67dbb407f5ac6386c11
#
_cell.length_a   1.000
_cell.length_b   1.000
_cell.length_c   1.000
_cell.angle_alpha   90.00
_cell.angle_beta   90.00
_cell.angle_gamma   90.00
#
_symmetry.space_group_name_H-M   'P 1'
#
loop_
_entity.id
_entity.type
_entity.pdbx_description
1 polymer ?
#
loop_
_entity_poly.entity_id
_entity_poly.type
_entity_poly.pdbx_seq_one_letter_code
_entity_poly.pdbx_strand_id
1 'polypeptide(L)'
;MKQYTVFFSHGKESGPNGRKILALAAIAKSFGLKTEAPSYEGMEQGRDRIAKLISLAENTENLILVGSSMGAYISSVASESLKPA
;
A
#
# COMPACT_ATOMS: atom_id res chain seq x y z
N MET A 1 -18.84 -3.18 -13.43
CA MET A 1 -18.36 -2.51 -12.21
C MET A 1 -16.85 -2.46 -12.21
N LYS A 2 -16.27 -1.32 -11.84
CA LYS A 2 -14.81 -1.19 -11.77
C LYS A 2 -14.27 -1.93 -10.55
N GLN A 3 -13.18 -2.66 -10.75
CA GLN A 3 -12.48 -3.31 -9.65
C GLN A 3 -11.39 -2.36 -9.14
N TYR A 4 -11.49 -1.99 -7.88
CA TYR A 4 -10.45 -1.19 -7.24
C TYR A 4 -9.46 -2.09 -6.51
N THR A 5 -8.20 -1.71 -6.54
CA THR A 5 -7.14 -2.43 -5.83
C THR A 5 -6.53 -1.49 -4.79
N VAL A 6 -6.48 -1.95 -3.55
CA VAL A 6 -5.93 -1.20 -2.44
C VAL A 6 -4.55 -1.75 -2.10
N PHE A 7 -3.54 -0.90 -2.12
CA PHE A 7 -2.20 -1.25 -1.68
C PHE A 7 -1.99 -0.70 -0.28
N PHE A 8 -1.68 -1.58 0.66
CA PHE A 8 -1.41 -1.22 2.05
C PHE A 8 0.09 -1.20 2.30
N SER A 9 0.60 -0.06 2.80
CA SER A 9 2.01 0.08 3.13
C SER A 9 2.18 0.13 4.64
N HIS A 10 2.90 -0.85 5.20
CA HIS A 10 3.10 -0.96 6.64
C HIS A 10 4.18 0.01 7.15
N GLY A 11 4.21 0.20 8.47
CA GLY A 11 5.17 1.07 9.11
C GLY A 11 6.56 0.45 9.21
N LYS A 12 7.50 1.21 9.79
CA LYS A 12 8.90 0.81 9.87
C LYS A 12 9.12 -0.46 10.67
N GLU A 13 8.41 -0.61 11.79
CA GLU A 13 8.60 -1.73 12.71
C GLU A 13 7.53 -2.80 12.61
N SER A 14 6.61 -2.67 11.65
CA SER A 14 5.59 -3.68 11.44
C SER A 14 5.79 -4.30 10.07
N GLY A 15 5.13 -5.41 9.82
CA GLY A 15 5.17 -6.05 8.52
C GLY A 15 3.83 -5.96 7.81
N PRO A 16 3.71 -6.59 6.65
CA PRO A 16 2.45 -6.56 5.88
C PRO A 16 1.31 -7.30 6.58
N ASN A 17 1.62 -8.10 7.59
CA ASN A 17 0.63 -8.82 8.38
C ASN A 17 0.41 -8.19 9.74
N GLY A 18 0.80 -6.92 9.91
CA GLY A 18 0.56 -6.18 11.13
C GLY A 18 -0.93 -6.04 11.41
N ARG A 19 -1.27 -5.85 12.69
CA ARG A 19 -2.67 -5.82 13.13
C ARG A 19 -3.52 -4.79 12.38
N LYS A 20 -3.00 -3.59 12.19
CA LYS A 20 -3.73 -2.53 11.49
C LYS A 20 -3.95 -2.87 10.03
N ILE A 21 -2.94 -3.41 9.37
CA ILE A 21 -3.04 -3.78 7.96
C ILE A 21 -4.06 -4.90 7.79
N LEU A 22 -4.01 -5.92 8.63
CA LEU A 22 -4.97 -7.03 8.55
C LEU A 22 -6.41 -6.56 8.76
N ALA A 23 -6.61 -5.66 9.73
CA ALA A 23 -7.94 -5.14 10.01
C ALA A 23 -8.48 -4.32 8.83
N LEU A 24 -7.67 -3.44 8.28
CA LEU A 24 -8.07 -2.62 7.14
C LEU A 24 -8.29 -3.47 5.89
N ALA A 25 -7.44 -4.46 5.67
CA ALA A 25 -7.59 -5.36 4.53
C ALA A 25 -8.89 -6.17 4.62
N ALA A 26 -9.26 -6.63 5.81
CA ALA A 26 -10.51 -7.35 6.01
C ALA A 26 -11.72 -6.46 5.66
N ILE A 27 -11.68 -5.19 6.09
CA ILE A 27 -12.75 -4.24 5.77
C ILE A 27 -12.81 -4.00 4.25
N ALA A 28 -11.67 -3.78 3.61
CA ALA A 28 -11.62 -3.55 2.17
C ALA A 28 -12.18 -4.74 1.40
N LYS A 29 -11.81 -5.95 1.80
CA LYS A 29 -12.33 -7.17 1.15
C LYS A 29 -13.84 -7.29 1.31
N SER A 30 -14.38 -6.88 2.45
CA SER A 30 -15.83 -6.94 2.69
C SER A 30 -16.59 -6.03 1.73
N PHE A 31 -15.95 -5.01 1.18
CA PHE A 31 -16.52 -4.13 0.17
C PHE A 31 -16.22 -4.57 -1.27
N GLY A 32 -15.65 -5.75 -1.43
CA GLY A 32 -15.34 -6.28 -2.76
C GLY A 32 -14.07 -5.72 -3.39
N LEU A 33 -13.22 -5.07 -2.60
CA LEU A 33 -11.98 -4.51 -3.11
C LEU A 33 -10.87 -5.57 -3.14
N LYS A 34 -10.02 -5.50 -4.14
CA LYS A 34 -8.82 -6.31 -4.18
C LYS A 34 -7.76 -5.67 -3.29
N THR A 35 -7.01 -6.45 -2.53
CA THR A 35 -6.02 -5.92 -1.61
C THR A 35 -4.63 -6.49 -1.88
N GLU A 36 -3.63 -5.64 -1.75
CA GLU A 36 -2.23 -6.02 -1.85
C GLU A 36 -1.49 -5.37 -0.68
N ALA A 37 -0.63 -6.11 -0.02
CA ALA A 37 0.15 -5.61 1.10
C ALA A 37 1.62 -6.01 0.93
N PRO A 38 2.39 -5.24 0.14
CA PRO A 38 3.80 -5.56 -0.06
C PRO A 38 4.58 -5.54 1.24
N SER A 39 5.57 -6.40 1.36
CA SER A 39 6.48 -6.39 2.50
C SER A 39 7.63 -5.45 2.20
N TYR A 40 7.89 -4.55 3.15
CA TYR A 40 9.06 -3.68 3.10
C TYR A 40 10.10 -4.10 4.15
N GLU A 41 9.95 -5.30 4.71
CA GLU A 41 10.88 -5.78 5.72
C GLU A 41 12.29 -5.83 5.16
N GLY A 42 13.25 -5.38 5.97
CA GLY A 42 14.63 -5.26 5.53
C GLY A 42 14.95 -3.98 4.78
N MET A 43 13.96 -3.21 4.38
CA MET A 43 14.16 -1.94 3.69
C MET A 43 14.08 -0.79 4.68
N GLU A 44 15.23 -0.25 5.08
CA GLU A 44 15.27 0.84 6.04
C GLU A 44 15.09 2.21 5.40
N GLN A 45 15.50 2.36 4.15
CA GLN A 45 15.40 3.63 3.44
C GLN A 45 14.02 3.82 2.85
N GLY A 46 13.43 4.98 3.12
CA GLY A 46 12.12 5.32 2.57
C GLY A 46 12.08 5.28 1.04
N ARG A 47 13.17 5.73 0.40
CA ARG A 47 13.25 5.74 -1.06
C ARG A 47 13.14 4.33 -1.67
N ASP A 48 13.69 3.32 -0.98
CA ASP A 48 13.63 1.94 -1.46
C ASP A 48 12.21 1.40 -1.36
N ARG A 49 11.51 1.75 -0.28
CA ARG A 49 10.11 1.37 -0.11
C ARG A 49 9.22 2.05 -1.13
N ILE A 50 9.47 3.33 -1.40
CA ILE A 50 8.74 4.10 -2.41
C ILE A 50 8.92 3.47 -3.79
N ALA A 51 10.17 3.15 -4.14
CA ALA A 51 10.48 2.52 -5.43
C ALA A 51 9.78 1.17 -5.58
N LYS A 52 9.77 0.38 -4.51
CA LYS A 52 9.07 -0.92 -4.53
C LYS A 52 7.58 -0.74 -4.75
N LEU A 53 6.97 0.19 -4.02
CA LEU A 53 5.53 0.44 -4.16
C LEU A 53 5.19 0.88 -5.59
N ILE A 54 5.93 1.82 -6.13
CA ILE A 54 5.72 2.29 -7.49
C ILE A 54 5.85 1.15 -8.49
N SER A 55 6.91 0.34 -8.37
CA SER A 55 7.14 -0.79 -9.25
C SER A 55 5.99 -1.80 -9.25
N LEU A 56 5.43 -2.08 -8.07
CA LEU A 56 4.34 -3.04 -7.94
C LEU A 56 3.00 -2.49 -8.40
N ALA A 57 2.78 -1.20 -8.24
CA ALA A 57 1.47 -0.58 -8.45
C ALA A 57 1.33 0.19 -9.76
N GLU A 58 2.42 0.43 -10.49
CA GLU A 58 2.41 1.35 -11.64
C GLU A 58 1.45 0.97 -12.77
N ASN A 59 1.14 -0.31 -12.91
CA ASN A 59 0.21 -0.77 -13.94
C ASN A 59 -1.17 -1.14 -13.38
N THR A 60 -1.45 -0.73 -12.16
CA THR A 60 -2.72 -1.04 -11.52
C THR A 60 -3.75 0.03 -11.85
N GLU A 61 -4.87 -0.39 -12.42
CA GLU A 61 -5.99 0.51 -12.66
C GLU A 61 -6.83 0.67 -11.39
N ASN A 62 -7.43 1.84 -11.23
CA ASN A 62 -8.30 2.13 -10.08
C ASN A 62 -7.58 1.87 -8.76
N LEU A 63 -6.42 2.47 -8.63
CA LEU A 63 -5.51 2.27 -7.49
C LEU A 63 -5.93 3.10 -6.28
N ILE A 64 -5.90 2.48 -5.11
CA ILE A 64 -6.07 3.17 -3.83
C ILE A 64 -4.83 2.87 -2.98
N LEU A 65 -4.25 3.91 -2.40
CA LEU A 65 -3.07 3.75 -1.54
C LEU A 65 -3.46 4.05 -0.08
N VAL A 66 -3.10 3.15 0.81
CA VAL A 66 -3.32 3.30 2.25
C VAL A 66 -2.01 3.00 2.96
N GLY A 67 -1.63 3.86 3.89
CA GLY A 67 -0.39 3.66 4.63
C GLY A 67 -0.58 3.92 6.11
N SER A 68 0.30 3.33 6.92
CA SER A 68 0.33 3.51 8.36
C SER A 68 1.74 3.92 8.77
N SER A 69 1.86 4.98 9.55
CA SER A 69 3.16 5.48 10.03
C SER A 69 4.08 5.80 8.84
N MET A 70 5.25 5.18 8.74
CA MET A 70 6.14 5.37 7.60
C MET A 70 5.48 4.98 6.28
N GLY A 71 4.55 4.03 6.32
CA GLY A 71 3.78 3.64 5.15
C GLY A 71 2.93 4.78 4.59
N ALA A 72 2.41 5.65 5.46
CA ALA A 72 1.65 6.82 5.03
C ALA A 72 2.53 7.79 4.25
N TYR A 73 3.76 8.02 4.71
CA TYR A 73 4.74 8.84 4.00
C TYR A 73 5.05 8.26 2.62
N ILE A 74 5.33 6.95 2.58
CA ILE A 74 5.64 6.25 1.34
C ILE A 74 4.50 6.37 0.33
N SER A 75 3.28 6.14 0.79
CA SER A 75 2.09 6.24 -0.07
C SER A 75 1.90 7.66 -0.58
N SER A 76 2.11 8.65 0.28
CA SER A 76 1.96 10.05 -0.09
C SER A 76 2.95 10.45 -1.19
N VAL A 77 4.22 10.08 -1.04
CA VAL A 77 5.25 10.40 -2.03
C VAL A 77 5.01 9.63 -3.33
N ALA A 78 4.71 8.34 -3.23
CA ALA A 78 4.47 7.51 -4.40
C ALA A 78 3.24 7.97 -5.19
N SER A 79 2.25 8.58 -4.52
CA SER A 79 1.04 9.05 -5.18
C SER A 79 1.31 10.09 -6.25
N GLU A 80 2.41 10.83 -6.15
CA GLU A 80 2.79 11.81 -7.16
C GLU A 80 3.06 11.15 -8.51
N SER A 81 3.67 9.95 -8.50
CA SER A 81 3.94 9.20 -9.72
C SER A 81 2.78 8.30 -10.12
N LEU A 82 2.11 7.70 -9.14
CA LEU A 82 1.07 6.69 -9.40
C LEU A 82 -0.29 7.28 -9.69
N LYS A 83 -0.58 8.47 -9.17
CA LYS A 83 -1.86 9.17 -9.34
C LYS A 83 -3.05 8.26 -9.06
N PRO A 84 -3.19 7.79 -7.80
CA PRO A 84 -4.28 6.88 -7.45
C PRO A 84 -5.65 7.55 -7.53
N ALA A 85 -6.67 6.71 -7.48
CA ALA A 85 -8.06 7.16 -7.50
C ALA A 85 -8.40 8.03 -6.28
#